data_765061e495c1fc286e726d7e174c0243
#
_entry.id   765061e495c1fc286e726d7e174c0243
#
_cell.length_a   1.000
_cell.length_b   1.000
_cell.length_c   1.000
_cell.angle_alpha   90.00
_cell.angle_beta   90.00
_cell.angle_gamma   90.00
#
_symmetry.space_group_name_H-M   'P 1'
#
loop_
_entity.id
_entity.type
_entity.pdbx_description
1 polymer ?
#
loop_
_entity_poly.entity_id
_entity_poly.type
_entity_poly.pdbx_seq_one_letter_code
_entity_poly.pdbx_strand_id
1 'polypeptide(L)'
;FRKVIFPQGDGGSKYFRIPAIITAKNGDLLAVIDARRNTTRDLQHTRNIDIAFKRSSDNGDTWSEIDFITKFPDGQVGSDASLVVDRKTGRIFCFYNYLDHDTKFNKERPSRTAVDYRYYLQTSDDHGKTWSEPRDIRDEVLPAHLTRRDFVFVTSGRGTQTRSGLLVHTVVHVGKAGYLFGSSDQGKTWGALRKTSPFSPANESKFIELSDGTWMINARVNGSGYRYVHRSTDQGKTWVSKKETNLPDPGCNAEPLVYTSKKDGYAKDRLLFVNSHSQKGRKNLVLSLSYDHGQTWAHKKCLEKGSAAYSAITACRNGDIGIFFENGTKMTFLRVTLKDLTDGKDKLSKPYRMQ
;
A
#
# COMPACT_ATOMS: atom_id res chain seq x y z
N PHE A 1 -16.97 6.48 12.04
CA PHE A 1 -16.65 7.82 11.53
C PHE A 1 -16.34 7.77 10.03
N ARG A 2 -16.74 8.77 9.25
CA ARG A 2 -16.53 8.85 7.81
C ARG A 2 -16.30 10.28 7.37
N LYS A 3 -15.30 10.53 6.52
CA LYS A 3 -14.96 11.85 5.98
C LYS A 3 -14.33 11.76 4.59
N VAL A 4 -14.73 12.61 3.66
CA VAL A 4 -13.99 12.83 2.40
C VAL A 4 -12.82 13.73 2.75
N ILE A 5 -11.59 13.26 2.56
CA ILE A 5 -10.39 14.00 2.96
C ILE A 5 -9.65 14.66 1.79
N PHE A 6 -9.89 14.20 0.56
CA PHE A 6 -9.43 14.88 -0.65
C PHE A 6 -10.66 15.14 -1.57
N PRO A 7 -11.32 16.28 -1.41
CA PRO A 7 -12.39 16.67 -2.31
C PRO A 7 -11.84 17.09 -3.68
N GLN A 8 -12.61 16.91 -4.73
CA GLN A 8 -12.24 17.37 -6.07
C GLN A 8 -11.94 18.88 -6.06
N GLY A 9 -10.87 19.27 -6.75
CA GLY A 9 -10.41 20.68 -6.82
C GLY A 9 -9.41 21.05 -5.73
N ASP A 10 -9.24 20.25 -4.69
CA ASP A 10 -8.29 20.51 -3.61
C ASP A 10 -6.84 20.59 -4.16
N GLY A 11 -6.08 21.59 -3.73
CA GLY A 11 -4.70 21.83 -4.22
C GLY A 11 -4.58 22.02 -5.74
N GLY A 12 -5.67 22.38 -6.42
CA GLY A 12 -5.71 22.55 -7.88
C GLY A 12 -5.86 21.23 -8.68
N SER A 13 -6.09 20.10 -8.00
CA SER A 13 -6.22 18.79 -8.65
C SER A 13 -7.66 18.39 -8.82
N LYS A 14 -8.06 18.14 -10.07
CA LYS A 14 -9.45 17.79 -10.40
C LYS A 14 -9.83 16.38 -9.91
N TYR A 15 -8.85 15.46 -9.85
CA TYR A 15 -9.08 14.08 -9.45
C TYR A 15 -7.99 13.59 -8.50
N PHE A 16 -8.36 12.64 -7.65
CA PHE A 16 -7.44 11.95 -6.75
C PHE A 16 -7.63 10.44 -6.91
N ARG A 17 -6.50 9.69 -6.87
CA ARG A 17 -6.52 8.24 -6.94
C ARG A 17 -5.36 7.64 -6.17
N ILE A 18 -5.36 6.31 -6.00
CA ILE A 18 -4.27 5.51 -5.45
C ILE A 18 -3.96 5.89 -4.01
N PRO A 19 -4.83 5.54 -3.07
CA PRO A 19 -4.66 5.86 -1.65
C PRO A 19 -3.55 5.05 -1.00
N ALA A 20 -2.75 5.70 -0.16
CA ALA A 20 -1.87 5.10 0.82
C ALA A 20 -2.10 5.75 2.18
N ILE A 21 -2.03 5.00 3.27
CA ILE A 21 -2.17 5.53 4.62
C ILE A 21 -1.29 4.76 5.61
N ILE A 22 -0.62 5.48 6.49
CA ILE A 22 0.14 4.93 7.61
C ILE A 22 -0.13 5.70 8.90
N THR A 23 0.25 5.11 10.01
CA THR A 23 0.39 5.80 11.29
C THR A 23 1.88 6.01 11.56
N ALA A 24 2.30 7.26 11.69
CA ALA A 24 3.66 7.64 12.03
C ALA A 24 3.98 7.29 13.50
N LYS A 25 5.26 7.23 13.87
CA LYS A 25 5.70 6.83 15.23
C LYS A 25 5.13 7.71 16.35
N ASN A 26 4.82 8.97 16.08
CA ASN A 26 4.16 9.86 17.05
C ASN A 26 2.65 9.66 17.16
N GLY A 27 2.07 8.78 16.32
CA GLY A 27 0.64 8.48 16.27
C GLY A 27 -0.15 9.30 15.27
N ASP A 28 0.46 10.22 14.53
CA ASP A 28 -0.21 10.96 13.47
C ASP A 28 -0.51 10.03 12.30
N LEU A 29 -1.68 10.23 11.69
CA LEU A 29 -2.01 9.59 10.41
C LEU A 29 -1.42 10.42 9.27
N LEU A 30 -0.86 9.74 8.29
CA LEU A 30 -0.40 10.31 7.03
C LEU A 30 -1.11 9.62 5.88
N ALA A 31 -1.97 10.35 5.18
CA ALA A 31 -2.65 9.91 3.96
C ALA A 31 -1.94 10.50 2.75
N VAL A 32 -1.47 9.66 1.84
CA VAL A 32 -0.77 10.04 0.61
C VAL A 32 -1.56 9.58 -0.60
N ILE A 33 -1.51 10.32 -1.70
CA ILE A 33 -2.36 10.10 -2.85
C ILE A 33 -1.77 10.68 -4.14
N ASP A 34 -2.15 10.11 -5.28
CA ASP A 34 -1.97 10.74 -6.57
C ASP A 34 -2.90 11.94 -6.72
N ALA A 35 -2.35 13.13 -6.90
CA ALA A 35 -3.07 14.35 -7.22
C ALA A 35 -3.05 14.57 -8.75
N ARG A 36 -4.15 14.24 -9.41
CA ARG A 36 -4.28 14.24 -10.88
C ARG A 36 -4.98 15.51 -11.35
N ARG A 37 -4.23 16.40 -12.00
CA ARG A 37 -4.70 17.77 -12.28
C ARG A 37 -5.93 17.80 -13.18
N ASN A 38 -6.02 16.98 -14.23
CA ASN A 38 -7.05 17.11 -15.26
C ASN A 38 -7.68 15.81 -15.77
N THR A 39 -7.19 14.64 -15.38
CA THR A 39 -7.67 13.34 -15.87
C THR A 39 -7.57 12.25 -14.80
N THR A 40 -8.37 11.19 -14.92
CA THR A 40 -8.29 9.99 -14.09
C THR A 40 -7.32 8.94 -14.63
N ARG A 41 -6.67 9.19 -15.79
CA ARG A 41 -5.77 8.24 -16.44
C ARG A 41 -4.49 8.01 -15.65
N ASP A 42 -3.92 6.82 -15.79
CA ASP A 42 -2.69 6.42 -15.11
C ASP A 42 -1.44 7.02 -15.80
N LEU A 43 -0.30 6.95 -15.13
CA LEU A 43 1.02 7.50 -15.50
C LEU A 43 1.33 7.52 -16.99
N GLN A 44 1.09 6.40 -17.69
CA GLN A 44 1.43 6.26 -19.11
C GLN A 44 0.59 7.12 -20.04
N HIS A 45 -0.54 7.62 -19.56
CA HIS A 45 -1.60 8.24 -20.35
C HIS A 45 -1.93 9.67 -19.93
N THR A 46 -1.12 10.25 -19.03
CA THR A 46 -1.25 11.63 -18.56
C THR A 46 0.11 12.24 -18.33
N ARG A 47 0.18 13.57 -18.39
CA ARG A 47 1.40 14.35 -18.16
C ARG A 47 1.37 15.11 -16.82
N ASN A 48 0.36 14.88 -15.98
CA ASN A 48 0.07 15.73 -14.83
C ASN A 48 -0.42 14.91 -13.63
N ILE A 49 0.51 14.29 -12.90
CA ILE A 49 0.23 13.65 -11.60
C ILE A 49 1.31 14.07 -10.61
N ASP A 50 0.88 14.61 -9.48
CA ASP A 50 1.73 14.98 -8.34
C ASP A 50 1.49 14.01 -7.19
N ILE A 51 2.42 13.93 -6.23
CA ILE A 51 2.26 13.17 -4.99
C ILE A 51 1.85 14.13 -3.87
N ALA A 52 0.60 14.05 -3.45
CA ALA A 52 0.03 14.90 -2.40
C ALA A 52 -0.21 14.13 -1.10
N PHE A 53 -0.33 14.86 0.00
CA PHE A 53 -0.63 14.27 1.31
C PHE A 53 -1.47 15.19 2.19
N LYS A 54 -2.09 14.58 3.20
CA LYS A 54 -2.68 15.23 4.37
C LYS A 54 -2.31 14.50 5.65
N ARG A 55 -2.28 15.21 6.77
CA ARG A 55 -1.95 14.66 8.08
C ARG A 55 -3.10 14.87 9.05
N SER A 56 -3.22 13.97 10.03
CA SER A 56 -4.16 14.07 11.15
C SER A 56 -3.46 13.69 12.44
N SER A 57 -3.57 14.52 13.47
CA SER A 57 -3.03 14.26 14.81
C SER A 57 -4.08 13.76 15.81
N ASP A 58 -5.32 13.61 15.39
CA ASP A 58 -6.49 13.26 16.22
C ASP A 58 -7.22 12.00 15.74
N ASN A 59 -6.46 11.02 15.23
CA ASN A 59 -6.98 9.75 14.67
C ASN A 59 -7.96 9.93 13.50
N GLY A 60 -7.83 11.01 12.73
CA GLY A 60 -8.60 11.25 11.51
C GLY A 60 -9.86 12.08 11.70
N ASP A 61 -10.09 12.67 12.87
CA ASP A 61 -11.23 13.59 13.08
C ASP A 61 -11.04 14.87 12.28
N THR A 62 -9.83 15.44 12.32
CA THR A 62 -9.45 16.57 11.48
C THR A 62 -8.21 16.25 10.63
N TRP A 63 -8.07 16.93 9.50
CA TRP A 63 -6.97 16.77 8.57
C TRP A 63 -6.40 18.14 8.19
N SER A 64 -5.10 18.17 7.96
CA SER A 64 -4.43 19.37 7.46
C SER A 64 -4.96 19.80 6.10
N GLU A 65 -4.64 21.01 5.68
CA GLU A 65 -4.72 21.38 4.28
C GLU A 65 -3.86 20.42 3.45
N ILE A 66 -4.16 20.34 2.14
CA ILE A 66 -3.37 19.53 1.21
C ILE A 66 -1.96 20.13 1.06
N ASP A 67 -0.96 19.24 1.10
CA ASP A 67 0.41 19.57 0.77
C ASP A 67 1.00 18.50 -0.15
N PHE A 68 2.19 18.72 -0.67
CA PHE A 68 2.78 17.87 -1.70
C PHE A 68 4.13 17.34 -1.27
N ILE A 69 4.32 16.02 -1.38
CA ILE A 69 5.65 15.41 -1.29
C ILE A 69 6.48 15.87 -2.48
N THR A 70 5.89 15.85 -3.68
CA THR A 70 6.50 16.39 -4.89
C THR A 70 5.43 16.90 -5.86
N LYS A 71 5.68 18.07 -6.43
CA LYS A 71 5.00 18.59 -7.64
C LYS A 71 5.92 18.44 -8.83
N PHE A 72 5.38 17.98 -9.94
CA PHE A 72 6.14 17.76 -11.16
C PHE A 72 5.85 18.83 -12.23
N PRO A 73 6.85 19.24 -13.02
CA PRO A 73 6.61 20.01 -14.23
C PRO A 73 5.79 19.20 -15.25
N ASP A 74 5.21 19.88 -16.25
CA ASP A 74 4.47 19.18 -17.30
C ASP A 74 5.36 18.15 -18.02
N GLY A 75 4.81 16.97 -18.27
CA GLY A 75 5.53 15.85 -18.88
C GLY A 75 6.22 14.92 -17.88
N GLN A 76 6.42 15.35 -16.66
CA GLN A 76 6.94 14.53 -15.58
C GLN A 76 5.79 14.19 -14.62
N VAL A 77 5.73 12.93 -14.18
CA VAL A 77 4.64 12.44 -13.34
C VAL A 77 5.14 11.44 -12.30
N GLY A 78 4.55 11.48 -11.11
CA GLY A 78 4.72 10.47 -10.07
C GLY A 78 3.40 9.83 -9.70
N SER A 79 3.38 8.51 -9.43
CA SER A 79 2.16 7.81 -9.06
C SER A 79 2.44 6.56 -8.23
N ASP A 80 1.38 5.98 -7.69
CA ASP A 80 1.40 4.74 -6.91
C ASP A 80 2.25 4.88 -5.64
N ALA A 81 2.09 5.99 -4.92
CA ALA A 81 2.81 6.23 -3.69
C ALA A 81 2.62 5.08 -2.69
N SER A 82 3.71 4.70 -2.03
CA SER A 82 3.74 3.64 -1.05
C SER A 82 4.64 4.00 0.12
N LEU A 83 4.19 3.68 1.33
CA LEU A 83 4.81 4.17 2.56
C LEU A 83 5.39 3.01 3.38
N VAL A 84 6.54 3.22 3.99
CA VAL A 84 7.13 2.35 4.99
C VAL A 84 7.58 3.20 6.19
N VAL A 85 7.35 2.72 7.41
CA VAL A 85 7.86 3.35 8.63
C VAL A 85 8.90 2.45 9.27
N ASP A 86 10.09 2.95 9.51
CA ASP A 86 11.03 2.28 10.40
C ASP A 86 10.63 2.53 11.85
N ARG A 87 10.20 1.48 12.55
CA ARG A 87 9.74 1.56 13.94
C ARG A 87 10.81 2.01 14.92
N LYS A 88 12.09 1.78 14.59
CA LYS A 88 13.21 2.15 15.47
C LYS A 88 13.46 3.65 15.43
N THR A 89 13.61 4.22 14.26
CA THR A 89 13.93 5.64 14.06
C THR A 89 12.68 6.52 14.00
N GLY A 90 11.57 6.00 13.46
CA GLY A 90 10.36 6.73 13.11
C GLY A 90 10.43 7.36 11.71
N ARG A 91 11.55 7.16 10.98
CA ARG A 91 11.69 7.63 9.59
C ARG A 91 10.62 7.01 8.72
N ILE A 92 10.01 7.85 7.90
CA ILE A 92 9.04 7.45 6.89
C ILE A 92 9.73 7.45 5.54
N PHE A 93 9.51 6.39 4.77
CA PHE A 93 9.95 6.23 3.39
C PHE A 93 8.72 6.30 2.49
N CYS A 94 8.76 7.17 1.48
CA CYS A 94 7.76 7.25 0.44
C CYS A 94 8.38 6.82 -0.89
N PHE A 95 7.91 5.71 -1.43
CA PHE A 95 8.26 5.21 -2.76
C PHE A 95 7.17 5.59 -3.73
N TYR A 96 7.54 5.90 -4.96
CA TYR A 96 6.58 6.07 -6.06
C TYR A 96 7.23 5.81 -7.41
N ASN A 97 6.39 5.48 -8.38
CA ASN A 97 6.81 5.32 -9.76
C ASN A 97 6.88 6.70 -10.41
N TYR A 98 7.98 7.00 -11.05
CA TYR A 98 8.20 8.24 -11.78
C TYR A 98 8.32 7.95 -13.27
N LEU A 99 7.77 8.83 -14.08
CA LEU A 99 7.87 8.79 -15.54
C LEU A 99 8.11 10.18 -16.10
N ASP A 100 9.14 10.32 -16.92
CA ASP A 100 9.36 11.48 -17.78
C ASP A 100 8.97 11.11 -19.20
N HIS A 101 7.87 11.69 -19.68
CA HIS A 101 7.33 11.47 -21.02
C HIS A 101 8.22 12.02 -22.14
N ASP A 102 9.11 12.95 -21.80
CA ASP A 102 9.91 13.70 -22.78
C ASP A 102 11.30 13.10 -23.03
N THR A 103 11.67 12.04 -22.28
CA THR A 103 12.89 11.29 -22.62
C THR A 103 12.80 10.68 -24.00
N LYS A 104 13.93 10.54 -24.71
CA LYS A 104 14.01 9.90 -26.03
C LYS A 104 13.39 8.50 -26.02
N PHE A 105 13.73 7.68 -25.01
CA PHE A 105 13.19 6.32 -24.90
C PHE A 105 11.66 6.30 -24.78
N ASN A 106 11.07 7.17 -23.96
CA ASN A 106 9.62 7.20 -23.75
C ASN A 106 8.86 7.78 -24.94
N LYS A 107 9.45 8.71 -25.68
CA LYS A 107 8.88 9.22 -26.94
C LYS A 107 8.87 8.16 -28.04
N GLU A 108 9.93 7.40 -28.17
CA GLU A 108 10.11 6.40 -29.22
C GLU A 108 9.47 5.05 -28.87
N ARG A 109 9.02 4.80 -27.67
CA ARG A 109 8.48 3.56 -27.11
C ARG A 109 8.40 2.37 -28.06
N PRO A 110 9.20 1.32 -27.86
CA PRO A 110 9.18 0.12 -28.72
C PRO A 110 7.88 -0.69 -28.59
N SER A 111 7.12 -0.50 -27.50
CA SER A 111 5.79 -1.07 -27.31
C SER A 111 5.00 -0.23 -26.29
N ARG A 112 3.68 -0.48 -26.15
CA ARG A 112 2.84 0.21 -25.14
C ARG A 112 3.25 -0.06 -23.70
N THR A 113 3.96 -1.16 -23.43
CA THR A 113 4.43 -1.58 -22.11
C THR A 113 5.90 -1.27 -21.86
N ALA A 114 6.68 -0.94 -22.89
CA ALA A 114 8.07 -0.54 -22.74
C ALA A 114 8.17 0.94 -22.38
N VAL A 115 8.23 1.22 -21.10
CA VAL A 115 8.29 2.56 -20.52
C VAL A 115 9.43 2.60 -19.51
N ASP A 116 10.27 3.63 -19.57
CA ASP A 116 11.37 3.81 -18.62
C ASP A 116 10.85 4.40 -17.31
N TYR A 117 10.21 3.57 -16.50
CA TYR A 117 9.86 3.94 -15.14
C TYR A 117 11.09 4.04 -14.26
N ARG A 118 11.14 5.10 -13.46
CA ARG A 118 12.06 5.25 -12.34
C ARG A 118 11.33 5.01 -11.05
N TYR A 119 12.04 4.61 -10.00
CA TYR A 119 11.46 4.42 -8.66
C TYR A 119 12.11 5.41 -7.73
N TYR A 120 11.33 6.42 -7.36
CA TYR A 120 11.82 7.47 -6.50
C TYR A 120 11.51 7.15 -5.04
N LEU A 121 12.47 7.48 -4.21
CA LEU A 121 12.41 7.43 -2.76
C LEU A 121 12.60 8.84 -2.20
N GLN A 122 11.66 9.26 -1.36
CA GLN A 122 11.80 10.42 -0.47
C GLN A 122 11.60 10.00 0.97
N THR A 123 12.25 10.67 1.90
CA THR A 123 12.20 10.35 3.33
C THR A 123 11.74 11.52 4.15
N SER A 124 11.09 11.23 5.28
CA SER A 124 10.72 12.20 6.30
C SER A 124 11.19 11.74 7.67
N ASP A 125 11.88 12.61 8.40
CA ASP A 125 12.34 12.38 9.77
C ASP A 125 11.47 13.09 10.82
N ASP A 126 10.46 13.81 10.40
CA ASP A 126 9.58 14.65 11.23
C ASP A 126 8.09 14.26 11.14
N HIS A 127 7.84 12.97 10.94
CA HIS A 127 6.49 12.38 10.87
C HIS A 127 5.65 12.87 9.67
N GLY A 128 6.31 13.09 8.53
CA GLY A 128 5.66 13.47 7.28
C GLY A 128 5.35 14.96 7.16
N LYS A 129 6.05 15.83 7.90
CA LYS A 129 5.93 17.30 7.75
C LYS A 129 6.77 17.82 6.60
N THR A 130 8.03 17.36 6.54
CA THR A 130 8.96 17.70 5.46
C THR A 130 9.54 16.46 4.83
N TRP A 131 9.99 16.59 3.59
CA TRP A 131 10.48 15.48 2.78
C TRP A 131 11.84 15.82 2.16
N SER A 132 12.70 14.80 2.05
CA SER A 132 13.98 14.92 1.34
C SER A 132 13.76 15.15 -0.15
N GLU A 133 14.85 15.55 -0.85
CA GLU A 133 14.87 15.49 -2.31
C GLU A 133 14.63 14.04 -2.81
N PRO A 134 14.00 13.86 -3.98
CA PRO A 134 13.75 12.54 -4.55
C PRO A 134 15.06 11.87 -5.00
N ARG A 135 15.22 10.57 -4.68
CA ARG A 135 16.33 9.75 -5.11
C ARG A 135 15.83 8.60 -5.98
N ASP A 136 16.40 8.42 -7.16
CA ASP A 136 16.14 7.25 -8.00
C ASP A 136 16.86 6.03 -7.42
N ILE A 137 16.10 4.99 -7.09
CA ILE A 137 16.59 3.73 -6.52
C ILE A 137 16.35 2.53 -7.45
N ARG A 138 15.92 2.76 -8.67
CA ARG A 138 15.49 1.71 -9.58
C ARG A 138 16.54 0.61 -9.74
N ASP A 139 17.76 0.98 -10.04
CA ASP A 139 18.83 0.03 -10.33
C ASP A 139 19.33 -0.71 -9.07
N GLU A 140 19.05 -0.17 -7.89
CA GLU A 140 19.33 -0.81 -6.60
C GLU A 140 18.32 -1.92 -6.28
N VAL A 141 17.05 -1.72 -6.58
CA VAL A 141 15.95 -2.57 -6.10
C VAL A 141 15.44 -3.57 -7.13
N LEU A 142 15.76 -3.41 -8.40
CA LEU A 142 15.37 -4.37 -9.42
C LEU A 142 16.29 -5.59 -9.45
N PRO A 143 15.75 -6.79 -9.70
CA PRO A 143 16.54 -7.93 -10.13
C PRO A 143 17.35 -7.61 -11.40
N ALA A 144 18.63 -8.01 -11.43
CA ALA A 144 19.57 -7.63 -12.49
C ALA A 144 19.16 -8.07 -13.92
N HIS A 145 18.28 -9.06 -14.05
CA HIS A 145 17.78 -9.51 -15.35
C HIS A 145 16.63 -8.64 -15.91
N LEU A 146 16.07 -7.75 -15.09
CA LEU A 146 14.99 -6.85 -15.51
C LEU A 146 15.55 -5.53 -16.02
N THR A 147 15.00 -5.05 -17.10
CA THR A 147 15.43 -3.85 -17.81
C THR A 147 14.33 -2.82 -17.91
N ARG A 148 14.64 -1.62 -18.42
CA ARG A 148 13.64 -0.58 -18.74
C ARG A 148 12.65 -0.97 -19.83
N ARG A 149 12.83 -2.12 -20.48
CA ARG A 149 11.88 -2.67 -21.45
C ARG A 149 10.83 -3.56 -20.81
N ASP A 150 11.05 -3.96 -19.57
CA ASP A 150 10.11 -4.75 -18.80
C ASP A 150 9.12 -3.83 -18.08
N PHE A 151 7.83 -4.18 -18.13
CA PHE A 151 6.81 -3.42 -17.42
C PHE A 151 6.81 -3.80 -15.95
N VAL A 152 7.65 -3.12 -15.19
CA VAL A 152 7.83 -3.31 -13.74
C VAL A 152 7.47 -2.02 -13.01
N PHE A 153 6.83 -2.13 -11.86
CA PHE A 153 6.54 -0.98 -11.00
C PHE A 153 6.53 -1.35 -9.50
N VAL A 154 6.80 -0.36 -8.65
CA VAL A 154 6.62 -0.46 -7.20
C VAL A 154 5.13 -0.41 -6.89
N THR A 155 4.63 -1.34 -6.07
CA THR A 155 3.20 -1.41 -5.77
C THR A 155 2.78 -0.32 -4.79
N SER A 156 1.64 0.33 -5.02
CA SER A 156 1.10 1.41 -4.18
C SER A 156 0.69 0.93 -2.77
N GLY A 157 0.49 1.85 -1.84
CA GLY A 157 -0.05 1.60 -0.50
C GLY A 157 1.03 1.52 0.56
N ARG A 158 1.48 0.34 0.96
CA ARG A 158 2.51 0.21 2.01
C ARG A 158 3.42 -0.98 1.82
N GLY A 159 4.68 -0.81 2.29
CA GLY A 159 5.56 -1.91 2.67
C GLY A 159 5.48 -2.20 4.18
N THR A 160 6.30 -3.09 4.67
CA THR A 160 6.26 -3.57 6.06
C THR A 160 7.67 -3.71 6.62
N GLN A 161 7.82 -3.49 7.92
CA GLN A 161 9.03 -3.87 8.65
C GLN A 161 8.80 -5.22 9.33
N THR A 162 9.70 -6.18 9.12
CA THR A 162 9.68 -7.48 9.82
C THR A 162 10.04 -7.31 11.30
N ARG A 163 9.84 -8.34 12.11
CA ARG A 163 10.26 -8.35 13.53
C ARG A 163 11.78 -8.25 13.69
N SER A 164 12.54 -8.76 12.73
CA SER A 164 14.01 -8.61 12.73
C SER A 164 14.49 -7.20 12.38
N GLY A 165 13.58 -6.31 11.98
CA GLY A 165 13.88 -4.94 11.58
C GLY A 165 14.10 -4.75 10.07
N LEU A 166 14.05 -5.82 9.26
CA LEU A 166 14.13 -5.72 7.81
C LEU A 166 12.93 -4.95 7.26
N LEU A 167 13.18 -3.86 6.55
CA LEU A 167 12.16 -3.14 5.79
C LEU A 167 11.96 -3.87 4.46
N VAL A 168 10.70 -4.21 4.12
CA VAL A 168 10.38 -5.00 2.93
C VAL A 168 9.30 -4.32 2.12
N HIS A 169 9.49 -4.31 0.82
CA HIS A 169 8.52 -3.83 -0.15
C HIS A 169 8.46 -4.73 -1.39
N THR A 170 7.48 -4.52 -2.26
CA THR A 170 7.26 -5.32 -3.46
C THR A 170 7.38 -4.49 -4.73
N VAL A 171 8.03 -5.06 -5.74
CA VAL A 171 7.91 -4.66 -7.14
C VAL A 171 7.23 -5.77 -7.93
N VAL A 172 6.50 -5.41 -8.97
CA VAL A 172 5.82 -6.38 -9.82
C VAL A 172 6.19 -6.20 -11.29
N HIS A 173 6.60 -7.30 -11.93
CA HIS A 173 6.70 -7.42 -13.36
C HIS A 173 5.34 -7.91 -13.88
N VAL A 174 4.58 -7.01 -14.48
CA VAL A 174 3.18 -7.24 -14.84
C VAL A 174 3.01 -8.46 -15.75
N GLY A 175 2.12 -9.37 -15.34
CA GLY A 175 1.83 -10.61 -16.07
C GLY A 175 2.90 -11.69 -15.95
N LYS A 176 3.92 -11.48 -15.11
CA LYS A 176 5.03 -12.42 -14.87
C LYS A 176 5.12 -12.81 -13.40
N ALA A 177 5.75 -11.98 -12.58
CA ALA A 177 6.01 -12.29 -11.19
C ALA A 177 6.16 -11.03 -10.33
N GLY A 178 6.04 -11.20 -9.01
CA GLY A 178 6.44 -10.21 -8.03
C GLY A 178 7.81 -10.55 -7.42
N TYR A 179 8.49 -9.52 -6.96
CA TYR A 179 9.80 -9.59 -6.31
C TYR A 179 9.81 -8.76 -5.04
N LEU A 180 10.68 -9.10 -4.11
CA LEU A 180 10.89 -8.34 -2.88
C LEU A 180 12.16 -7.51 -2.98
N PHE A 181 12.09 -6.30 -2.47
CA PHE A 181 13.24 -5.47 -2.17
C PHE A 181 13.16 -4.94 -0.73
N GLY A 182 14.26 -4.50 -0.18
CA GLY A 182 14.25 -4.06 1.21
C GLY A 182 15.54 -3.41 1.67
N SER A 183 15.56 -3.12 2.97
CA SER A 183 16.70 -2.53 3.69
C SER A 183 16.88 -3.21 5.06
N SER A 184 18.09 -3.62 5.37
CA SER A 184 18.48 -4.17 6.68
C SER A 184 19.19 -3.16 7.60
N ASP A 185 19.44 -1.95 7.13
CA ASP A 185 20.20 -0.90 7.79
C ASP A 185 19.39 0.38 8.09
N GLN A 186 18.08 0.19 8.37
CA GLN A 186 17.14 1.26 8.69
C GLN A 186 16.92 2.25 7.51
N GLY A 187 16.99 1.74 6.28
CA GLY A 187 16.73 2.51 5.07
C GLY A 187 17.89 3.37 4.58
N LYS A 188 19.11 3.17 5.09
CA LYS A 188 20.31 3.82 4.55
C LYS A 188 20.63 3.33 3.15
N THR A 189 20.54 2.00 2.95
CA THR A 189 20.64 1.36 1.64
C THR A 189 19.40 0.52 1.35
N TRP A 190 19.08 0.39 0.09
CA TRP A 190 17.97 -0.42 -0.42
C TRP A 190 18.50 -1.35 -1.50
N GLY A 191 17.88 -2.52 -1.63
CA GLY A 191 18.27 -3.45 -2.68
C GLY A 191 17.29 -4.59 -2.87
N ALA A 192 17.39 -5.25 -4.02
CA ALA A 192 16.65 -6.49 -4.29
C ALA A 192 17.00 -7.55 -3.23
N LEU A 193 16.01 -8.21 -2.66
CA LEU A 193 16.23 -9.30 -1.70
C LEU A 193 16.63 -10.57 -2.47
N ARG A 194 17.87 -10.66 -2.90
CA ARG A 194 18.41 -11.69 -3.81
C ARG A 194 18.29 -13.13 -3.30
N LYS A 195 18.09 -13.32 -1.99
CA LYS A 195 17.90 -14.65 -1.38
C LYS A 195 16.45 -15.12 -1.46
N THR A 196 15.53 -14.28 -1.94
CA THR A 196 14.12 -14.62 -2.10
C THR A 196 13.84 -15.05 -3.54
N SER A 197 12.92 -16.00 -3.70
CA SER A 197 12.40 -16.38 -5.00
C SER A 197 11.29 -15.40 -5.45
N PRO A 198 11.08 -15.23 -6.76
CA PRO A 198 9.91 -14.53 -7.25
C PRO A 198 8.63 -15.29 -6.88
N PHE A 199 7.52 -14.57 -6.70
CA PHE A 199 6.22 -15.14 -6.44
C PHE A 199 5.26 -14.89 -7.62
N SER A 200 4.44 -15.90 -7.95
CA SER A 200 3.51 -15.85 -9.09
C SER A 200 2.28 -16.73 -8.81
N PRO A 201 1.07 -16.34 -9.30
CA PRO A 201 0.77 -15.16 -10.10
C PRO A 201 0.77 -13.87 -9.26
N ALA A 202 1.09 -12.73 -9.87
CA ALA A 202 1.19 -11.45 -9.17
C ALA A 202 0.83 -10.25 -10.05
N ASN A 203 0.24 -9.26 -9.40
CA ASN A 203 0.15 -7.87 -9.78
C ASN A 203 0.40 -7.05 -8.50
N GLU A 204 -0.31 -5.95 -8.24
CA GLU A 204 -0.16 -5.21 -6.98
C GLU A 204 -0.30 -6.14 -5.77
N SER A 205 0.75 -6.20 -4.99
CA SER A 205 0.91 -7.18 -3.91
C SER A 205 1.38 -6.50 -2.64
N LYS A 206 0.96 -7.03 -1.51
CA LYS A 206 1.36 -6.54 -0.19
C LYS A 206 2.04 -7.64 0.60
N PHE A 207 3.22 -7.33 1.10
CA PHE A 207 4.00 -8.18 1.97
C PHE A 207 3.65 -7.90 3.43
N ILE A 208 3.51 -8.94 4.24
CA ILE A 208 3.49 -8.89 5.71
C ILE A 208 4.23 -10.08 6.31
N GLU A 209 4.79 -9.91 7.51
CA GLU A 209 5.25 -10.99 8.36
C GLU A 209 4.19 -11.29 9.41
N LEU A 210 3.70 -12.52 9.45
CA LEU A 210 2.72 -12.99 10.43
C LEU A 210 3.36 -13.20 11.81
N SER A 211 2.54 -13.32 12.85
CA SER A 211 3.03 -13.48 14.23
C SER A 211 3.83 -14.77 14.46
N ASP A 212 3.59 -15.81 13.67
CA ASP A 212 4.37 -17.05 13.71
C ASP A 212 5.72 -16.97 13.00
N GLY A 213 5.98 -15.89 12.26
CA GLY A 213 7.19 -15.66 11.46
C GLY A 213 7.01 -16.03 9.98
N THR A 214 5.85 -16.56 9.59
CA THR A 214 5.52 -16.80 8.18
C THR A 214 5.48 -15.50 7.41
N TRP A 215 6.16 -15.43 6.29
CA TRP A 215 6.02 -14.35 5.32
C TRP A 215 4.79 -14.60 4.44
N MET A 216 3.95 -13.61 4.32
CA MET A 216 2.74 -13.70 3.52
C MET A 216 2.67 -12.54 2.52
N ILE A 217 2.33 -12.87 1.29
CA ILE A 217 2.03 -11.90 0.25
C ILE A 217 0.56 -12.08 -0.16
N ASN A 218 -0.20 -11.01 -0.09
CA ASN A 218 -1.55 -10.96 -0.64
C ASN A 218 -1.50 -10.23 -1.99
N ALA A 219 -1.76 -10.97 -3.07
CA ALA A 219 -1.58 -10.52 -4.44
C ALA A 219 -2.91 -10.30 -5.17
N ARG A 220 -2.98 -9.19 -5.90
CA ARG A 220 -3.96 -8.96 -6.97
C ARG A 220 -3.62 -9.87 -8.15
N VAL A 221 -4.64 -10.50 -8.75
CA VAL A 221 -4.51 -11.26 -9.99
C VAL A 221 -5.67 -10.90 -10.90
N ASN A 222 -5.39 -10.16 -11.96
CA ASN A 222 -6.42 -9.70 -12.89
C ASN A 222 -7.15 -10.90 -13.52
N GLY A 223 -8.48 -10.82 -13.60
CA GLY A 223 -9.33 -11.84 -14.20
C GLY A 223 -9.54 -13.09 -13.35
N SER A 224 -8.90 -13.23 -12.18
CA SER A 224 -9.06 -14.41 -11.33
C SER A 224 -10.40 -14.45 -10.58
N GLY A 225 -11.00 -13.28 -10.33
CA GLY A 225 -12.17 -13.10 -9.48
C GLY A 225 -11.89 -13.22 -7.98
N TYR A 226 -10.63 -13.48 -7.60
CA TYR A 226 -10.20 -13.72 -6.22
C TYR A 226 -8.77 -13.26 -5.98
N ARG A 227 -8.41 -13.04 -4.69
CA ARG A 227 -7.03 -12.83 -4.28
C ARG A 227 -6.20 -14.11 -4.40
N TYR A 228 -4.89 -13.95 -4.56
CA TYR A 228 -3.91 -15.02 -4.34
C TYR A 228 -3.08 -14.69 -3.11
N VAL A 229 -2.78 -15.73 -2.33
CA VAL A 229 -1.94 -15.63 -1.15
C VAL A 229 -0.74 -16.55 -1.34
N HIS A 230 0.45 -15.96 -1.22
CA HIS A 230 1.72 -16.68 -1.23
C HIS A 230 2.27 -16.71 0.19
N ARG A 231 2.66 -17.88 0.67
CA ARG A 231 3.21 -18.09 2.02
C ARG A 231 4.59 -18.70 1.94
N SER A 232 5.48 -18.26 2.81
CA SER A 232 6.83 -18.76 2.95
C SER A 232 7.20 -18.90 4.42
N THR A 233 7.72 -20.05 4.81
CA THR A 233 8.25 -20.32 6.16
C THR A 233 9.77 -20.27 6.21
N ASP A 234 10.42 -19.97 5.08
CA ASP A 234 11.87 -19.93 4.88
C ASP A 234 12.39 -18.55 4.43
N GLN A 235 11.68 -17.49 4.83
CA GLN A 235 12.00 -16.10 4.51
C GLN A 235 12.03 -15.79 3.00
N GLY A 236 11.07 -16.35 2.26
CA GLY A 236 10.88 -16.05 0.85
C GLY A 236 11.77 -16.85 -0.10
N LYS A 237 12.50 -17.84 0.36
CA LYS A 237 13.27 -18.74 -0.53
C LYS A 237 12.35 -19.61 -1.37
N THR A 238 11.25 -20.06 -0.77
CA THR A 238 10.19 -20.80 -1.47
C THR A 238 8.81 -20.21 -1.13
N TRP A 239 7.88 -20.33 -2.05
CA TRP A 239 6.50 -19.83 -1.89
C TRP A 239 5.49 -20.93 -2.18
N VAL A 240 4.55 -21.13 -1.25
CA VAL A 240 3.32 -21.89 -1.48
C VAL A 240 2.23 -20.91 -1.86
N SER A 241 1.68 -21.04 -3.05
CA SER A 241 0.70 -20.13 -3.64
C SER A 241 -0.69 -20.74 -3.63
N LYS A 242 -1.69 -19.99 -3.17
CA LYS A 242 -3.08 -20.42 -3.10
C LYS A 242 -4.02 -19.34 -3.61
N LYS A 243 -4.98 -19.73 -4.47
CA LYS A 243 -6.14 -18.91 -4.78
C LYS A 243 -7.06 -18.85 -3.56
N GLU A 244 -7.32 -17.65 -3.03
CA GLU A 244 -8.09 -17.49 -1.80
C GLU A 244 -9.56 -17.20 -2.11
N THR A 245 -10.35 -18.27 -2.21
CA THR A 245 -11.76 -18.18 -2.60
C THR A 245 -12.66 -17.50 -1.55
N ASN A 246 -12.19 -17.33 -0.33
CA ASN A 246 -12.85 -16.54 0.71
C ASN A 246 -12.66 -15.02 0.55
N LEU A 247 -11.79 -14.58 -0.37
CA LEU A 247 -11.51 -13.20 -0.68
C LEU A 247 -11.81 -12.90 -2.16
N PRO A 248 -13.10 -12.75 -2.54
CA PRO A 248 -13.47 -12.27 -3.87
C PRO A 248 -12.80 -10.94 -4.16
N ASP A 249 -12.31 -10.76 -5.40
CA ASP A 249 -11.59 -9.56 -5.82
C ASP A 249 -11.74 -9.33 -7.33
N PRO A 250 -12.10 -8.11 -7.78
CA PRO A 250 -12.32 -7.83 -9.20
C PRO A 250 -11.03 -7.53 -9.98
N GLY A 251 -9.87 -7.77 -9.39
CA GLY A 251 -8.58 -7.26 -9.88
C GLY A 251 -8.35 -5.83 -9.42
N CYS A 252 -8.34 -5.61 -8.11
CA CYS A 252 -8.14 -4.30 -7.49
C CYS A 252 -7.02 -4.34 -6.44
N ASN A 253 -6.41 -3.17 -6.16
CA ASN A 253 -5.48 -3.06 -5.04
C ASN A 253 -6.23 -3.23 -3.71
N ALA A 254 -5.59 -3.90 -2.75
CA ALA A 254 -6.15 -4.23 -1.45
C ALA A 254 -5.01 -4.37 -0.44
N GLU A 255 -5.31 -4.32 0.85
CA GLU A 255 -4.24 -4.27 1.84
C GLU A 255 -4.52 -5.12 3.09
N PRO A 256 -3.57 -6.01 3.49
CA PRO A 256 -3.55 -6.68 4.79
C PRO A 256 -2.87 -5.81 5.84
N LEU A 257 -3.24 -6.02 7.11
CA LEU A 257 -2.59 -5.42 8.26
C LEU A 257 -2.52 -6.44 9.41
N VAL A 258 -1.32 -6.73 9.90
CA VAL A 258 -1.16 -7.40 11.19
C VAL A 258 -1.53 -6.38 12.27
N TYR A 259 -2.72 -6.57 12.88
CA TYR A 259 -3.29 -5.60 13.80
C TYR A 259 -2.82 -5.82 15.22
N THR A 260 -2.85 -7.08 15.69
CA THR A 260 -2.29 -7.46 17.00
C THR A 260 -1.61 -8.82 16.92
N SER A 261 -0.62 -9.05 17.81
CA SER A 261 0.08 -10.32 17.90
C SER A 261 0.21 -10.79 19.35
N LYS A 262 0.05 -12.09 19.57
CA LYS A 262 0.34 -12.73 20.84
C LYS A 262 1.80 -12.52 21.26
N LYS A 263 2.73 -12.48 20.31
CA LYS A 263 4.15 -12.14 20.57
C LYS A 263 4.35 -10.74 21.14
N ASP A 264 3.39 -9.82 20.88
CA ASP A 264 3.40 -8.47 21.45
C ASP A 264 2.57 -8.37 22.73
N GLY A 265 2.16 -9.54 23.29
CA GLY A 265 1.43 -9.65 24.56
C GLY A 265 -0.07 -9.39 24.43
N TYR A 266 -0.67 -9.45 23.26
CA TYR A 266 -2.13 -9.46 23.10
C TYR A 266 -2.69 -10.88 23.29
N ALA A 267 -3.95 -10.98 23.72
CA ALA A 267 -4.61 -12.29 23.89
C ALA A 267 -4.83 -13.03 22.56
N LYS A 268 -4.88 -12.31 21.45
CA LYS A 268 -5.15 -12.89 20.12
C LYS A 268 -4.23 -12.29 19.06
N ASP A 269 -3.81 -13.13 18.12
CA ASP A 269 -3.35 -12.68 16.82
C ASP A 269 -4.55 -12.18 16.01
N ARG A 270 -4.43 -11.00 15.38
CA ARG A 270 -5.47 -10.45 14.52
C ARG A 270 -4.86 -9.96 13.22
N LEU A 271 -5.28 -10.56 12.14
CA LEU A 271 -4.98 -10.11 10.79
C LEU A 271 -6.22 -9.46 10.19
N LEU A 272 -6.08 -8.22 9.75
CA LEU A 272 -7.11 -7.48 9.03
C LEU A 272 -6.83 -7.53 7.52
N PHE A 273 -7.89 -7.47 6.73
CA PHE A 273 -7.80 -7.31 5.28
C PHE A 273 -8.94 -6.44 4.76
N VAL A 274 -8.62 -5.46 3.93
CA VAL A 274 -9.61 -4.58 3.29
C VAL A 274 -9.52 -4.67 1.79
N ASN A 275 -10.67 -4.88 1.12
CA ASN A 275 -10.73 -4.94 -0.35
C ASN A 275 -12.11 -4.60 -0.92
N SER A 276 -12.16 -4.37 -2.24
CA SER A 276 -13.38 -4.49 -3.05
C SER A 276 -13.81 -5.95 -3.06
N HIS A 277 -14.83 -6.31 -2.27
CA HIS A 277 -15.23 -7.70 -2.05
C HIS A 277 -16.25 -8.17 -3.09
N SER A 278 -15.81 -8.29 -4.32
CA SER A 278 -16.63 -8.70 -5.46
C SER A 278 -15.77 -9.38 -6.51
N GLN A 279 -16.28 -10.37 -7.21
CA GLN A 279 -15.57 -11.01 -8.31
C GLN A 279 -15.50 -10.14 -9.58
N LYS A 280 -16.47 -9.23 -9.74
CA LYS A 280 -16.60 -8.34 -10.89
C LYS A 280 -17.00 -6.94 -10.43
N GLY A 281 -16.34 -5.94 -11.00
CA GLY A 281 -16.59 -4.53 -10.66
C GLY A 281 -16.03 -4.15 -9.29
N ARG A 282 -15.51 -2.95 -9.20
CA ARG A 282 -14.91 -2.40 -7.98
C ARG A 282 -15.99 -1.86 -7.05
N LYS A 283 -16.51 -2.72 -6.19
CA LYS A 283 -17.64 -2.44 -5.30
C LYS A 283 -17.57 -3.23 -4.01
N ASN A 284 -18.35 -2.81 -3.02
CA ASN A 284 -18.49 -3.43 -1.71
C ASN A 284 -17.16 -3.48 -0.95
N LEU A 285 -16.79 -2.36 -0.33
CA LEU A 285 -15.65 -2.32 0.58
C LEU A 285 -15.92 -3.19 1.78
N VAL A 286 -15.16 -4.26 1.95
CA VAL A 286 -15.29 -5.15 3.11
C VAL A 286 -14.00 -5.14 3.92
N LEU A 287 -14.16 -4.99 5.24
CA LEU A 287 -13.12 -5.24 6.22
C LEU A 287 -13.31 -6.65 6.78
N SER A 288 -12.30 -7.47 6.66
CA SER A 288 -12.27 -8.87 7.13
C SER A 288 -11.27 -9.03 8.27
N LEU A 289 -11.59 -9.87 9.28
CA LEU A 289 -10.75 -10.18 10.42
C LEU A 289 -10.53 -11.70 10.51
N SER A 290 -9.26 -12.08 10.65
CA SER A 290 -8.81 -13.46 10.88
C SER A 290 -8.06 -13.57 12.21
N TYR A 291 -8.22 -14.69 12.90
CA TYR A 291 -7.49 -15.04 14.13
C TYR A 291 -6.45 -16.16 13.92
N ASP A 292 -6.40 -16.71 12.70
CA ASP A 292 -5.60 -17.89 12.30
C ASP A 292 -4.69 -17.59 11.11
N HIS A 293 -4.13 -16.37 11.09
CA HIS A 293 -3.19 -15.95 10.06
C HIS A 293 -3.77 -15.95 8.63
N GLY A 294 -5.09 -15.69 8.51
CA GLY A 294 -5.78 -15.61 7.22
C GLY A 294 -6.12 -16.96 6.60
N GLN A 295 -6.16 -18.03 7.40
CA GLN A 295 -6.69 -19.32 6.94
C GLN A 295 -8.21 -19.26 6.87
N THR A 296 -8.85 -18.65 7.89
CA THR A 296 -10.27 -18.32 7.90
C THR A 296 -10.51 -16.85 8.25
N TRP A 297 -11.67 -16.34 7.88
CA TRP A 297 -12.08 -14.96 8.11
C TRP A 297 -13.31 -14.95 9.00
N ALA A 298 -13.10 -14.86 10.30
CA ALA A 298 -14.12 -14.99 11.34
C ALA A 298 -15.16 -13.88 11.31
N HIS A 299 -14.76 -12.67 10.92
CA HIS A 299 -15.65 -11.51 10.78
C HIS A 299 -15.43 -10.85 9.42
N LYS A 300 -16.51 -10.45 8.77
CA LYS A 300 -16.53 -9.67 7.55
C LYS A 300 -17.60 -8.60 7.67
N LYS A 301 -17.22 -7.34 7.53
CA LYS A 301 -18.14 -6.21 7.59
C LYS A 301 -18.09 -5.39 6.32
N CYS A 302 -19.21 -5.27 5.63
CA CYS A 302 -19.33 -4.34 4.51
C CYS A 302 -19.42 -2.91 5.04
N LEU A 303 -18.40 -2.10 4.75
CA LEU A 303 -18.28 -0.72 5.21
C LEU A 303 -18.87 0.27 4.20
N GLU A 304 -18.86 -0.10 2.92
CA GLU A 304 -19.42 0.68 1.83
C GLU A 304 -20.06 -0.26 0.82
N LYS A 305 -21.36 -0.07 0.57
CA LYS A 305 -22.08 -0.71 -0.54
C LYS A 305 -21.92 0.15 -1.80
N GLY A 306 -21.73 -0.48 -2.95
CA GLY A 306 -21.55 0.25 -4.20
C GLY A 306 -20.08 0.53 -4.49
N SER A 307 -19.76 1.66 -5.09
CA SER A 307 -18.42 1.97 -5.61
C SER A 307 -17.35 1.95 -4.52
N ALA A 308 -16.39 1.04 -4.65
CA ALA A 308 -15.22 0.96 -3.80
C ALA A 308 -14.06 0.34 -4.60
N ALA A 309 -13.00 1.11 -4.81
CA ALA A 309 -11.86 0.66 -5.58
C ALA A 309 -10.62 0.45 -4.69
N TYR A 310 -9.49 1.07 -4.99
CA TYR A 310 -8.27 0.94 -4.21
C TYR A 310 -8.51 1.29 -2.75
N SER A 311 -7.94 0.52 -1.84
CA SER A 311 -8.09 0.71 -0.40
C SER A 311 -6.78 0.42 0.33
N ALA A 312 -6.50 1.24 1.33
CA ALA A 312 -5.37 1.14 2.23
C ALA A 312 -5.86 1.15 3.69
N ILE A 313 -5.11 0.52 4.60
CA ILE A 313 -5.52 0.32 5.99
C ILE A 313 -4.36 0.65 6.95
N THR A 314 -4.69 1.25 8.09
CA THR A 314 -3.75 1.45 9.20
C THR A 314 -4.45 1.27 10.53
N ALA A 315 -3.70 1.13 11.62
CA ALA A 315 -4.24 1.19 12.97
C ALA A 315 -3.93 2.57 13.56
N CYS A 316 -4.94 3.27 14.03
CA CYS A 316 -4.81 4.54 14.73
C CYS A 316 -4.14 4.36 16.09
N ARG A 317 -3.58 5.44 16.67
CA ARG A 317 -2.93 5.39 17.99
C ARG A 317 -3.84 4.87 19.10
N ASN A 318 -5.14 5.16 19.03
CA ASN A 318 -6.14 4.67 19.99
C ASN A 318 -6.59 3.23 19.75
N GLY A 319 -6.09 2.56 18.72
CA GLY A 319 -6.46 1.21 18.34
C GLY A 319 -7.65 1.11 17.38
N ASP A 320 -8.23 2.22 16.96
CA ASP A 320 -9.22 2.20 15.89
C ASP A 320 -8.57 1.83 14.56
N ILE A 321 -9.37 1.32 13.64
CA ILE A 321 -8.93 0.87 12.31
C ILE A 321 -9.25 1.98 11.33
N GLY A 322 -8.21 2.62 10.77
CA GLY A 322 -8.31 3.65 9.74
C GLY A 322 -8.24 3.02 8.35
N ILE A 323 -9.17 3.37 7.48
CA ILE A 323 -9.24 2.91 6.10
C ILE A 323 -9.37 4.11 5.17
N PHE A 324 -8.51 4.18 4.17
CA PHE A 324 -8.52 5.21 3.15
C PHE A 324 -8.77 4.59 1.78
N PHE A 325 -9.81 5.00 1.05
CA PHE A 325 -10.22 4.31 -0.16
C PHE A 325 -10.88 5.21 -1.21
N GLU A 326 -10.86 4.74 -2.45
CA GLU A 326 -11.57 5.33 -3.58
C GLU A 326 -13.06 4.97 -3.53
N ASN A 327 -13.93 5.97 -3.34
CA ASN A 327 -15.37 5.85 -3.44
C ASN A 327 -15.87 6.67 -4.64
N GLY A 328 -15.84 6.08 -5.81
CA GLY A 328 -16.06 6.81 -7.06
C GLY A 328 -14.99 7.88 -7.24
N THR A 329 -15.41 9.14 -7.29
CA THR A 329 -14.49 10.29 -7.37
C THR A 329 -14.12 10.87 -6.00
N LYS A 330 -14.62 10.28 -4.91
CA LYS A 330 -14.40 10.75 -3.54
C LYS A 330 -13.31 9.91 -2.88
N MET A 331 -12.35 10.58 -2.28
CA MET A 331 -11.31 9.94 -1.49
C MET A 331 -11.70 9.97 -0.02
N THR A 332 -12.16 8.83 0.46
CA THR A 332 -12.87 8.72 1.74
C THR A 332 -12.01 8.02 2.79
N PHE A 333 -11.89 8.65 3.95
CA PHE A 333 -11.37 8.03 5.16
C PHE A 333 -12.54 7.50 6.01
N LEU A 334 -12.38 6.26 6.48
CA LEU A 334 -13.26 5.61 7.46
C LEU A 334 -12.47 5.27 8.71
N ARG A 335 -13.09 5.41 9.88
CA ARG A 335 -12.57 4.89 11.14
C ARG A 335 -13.60 3.95 11.76
N VAL A 336 -13.16 2.72 12.06
CA VAL A 336 -13.99 1.61 12.56
C VAL A 336 -13.33 1.06 13.82
N THR A 337 -14.10 0.77 14.87
CA THR A 337 -13.58 0.11 16.05
C THR A 337 -13.55 -1.42 15.87
N LEU A 338 -12.71 -2.11 16.65
CA LEU A 338 -12.75 -3.58 16.70
C LEU A 338 -14.13 -4.08 17.17
N LYS A 339 -14.77 -3.35 18.10
CA LYS A 339 -16.13 -3.63 18.57
C LYS A 339 -17.14 -3.58 17.42
N ASP A 340 -17.06 -2.54 16.58
CA ASP A 340 -17.96 -2.41 15.42
C ASP A 340 -17.74 -3.53 14.40
N LEU A 341 -16.47 -3.88 14.11
CA LEU A 341 -16.12 -4.94 13.18
C LEU A 341 -16.67 -6.31 13.62
N THR A 342 -16.67 -6.56 14.93
CA THR A 342 -17.01 -7.88 15.50
C THR A 342 -18.39 -7.92 16.15
N ASP A 343 -19.20 -6.87 15.99
CA ASP A 343 -20.51 -6.71 16.65
C ASP A 343 -20.43 -6.98 18.17
N GLY A 344 -19.38 -6.40 18.79
CA GLY A 344 -19.11 -6.49 20.23
C GLY A 344 -18.49 -7.80 20.73
N LYS A 345 -18.24 -8.78 19.85
CA LYS A 345 -17.73 -10.12 20.22
C LYS A 345 -16.23 -10.14 20.50
N ASP A 346 -15.49 -9.09 20.18
CA ASP A 346 -14.07 -9.01 20.45
C ASP A 346 -13.65 -7.61 20.96
N LYS A 347 -12.64 -7.61 21.82
CA LYS A 347 -12.03 -6.40 22.38
C LYS A 347 -10.53 -6.59 22.55
N LEU A 348 -9.78 -5.49 22.56
CA LEU A 348 -8.36 -5.54 22.89
C LEU A 348 -8.18 -5.95 24.36
N SER A 349 -7.20 -6.82 24.61
CA SER A 349 -6.86 -7.28 25.98
C SER A 349 -6.02 -6.26 26.75
N LYS A 350 -5.49 -5.24 26.09
CA LYS A 350 -4.72 -4.13 26.61
C LYS A 350 -4.79 -2.94 25.65
N PRO A 351 -4.39 -1.72 26.07
CA PRO A 351 -4.28 -0.58 25.18
C PRO A 351 -3.47 -0.91 23.93
N TYR A 352 -3.90 -0.37 22.79
CA TYR A 352 -3.19 -0.57 21.54
C TYR A 352 -1.79 0.05 21.61
N ARG A 353 -0.81 -0.67 21.11
CA ARG A 353 0.56 -0.17 20.89
C ARG A 353 0.87 -0.32 19.40
N MET A 354 1.25 0.75 18.76
CA MET A 354 1.69 0.73 17.37
C MET A 354 2.85 -0.26 17.20
N GLN A 355 2.75 -1.08 16.15
CA GLN A 355 3.73 -2.11 15.82
C GLN A 355 4.74 -1.58 14.80
#